data_d0fca5f96bbff315240576f341ed33ab
#
_entry.id   d0fca5f96bbff315240576f341ed33ab
#
_cell.length_a   1.000
_cell.length_b   1.000
_cell.length_c   1.000
_cell.angle_alpha   90.00
_cell.angle_beta   90.00
_cell.angle_gamma   90.00
#
_symmetry.space_group_name_H-M   'P 1'
#
loop_
_entity.id
_entity.type
_entity.pdbx_description
1 polymer ?
#
loop_
_entity_poly.entity_id
_entity_poly.type
_entity_poly.pdbx_seq_one_letter_code
_entity_poly.pdbx_strand_id
1 'polypeptide(L)'
;FGYSLNPSTEPNHFDLSNPKVNSHINNIQDFNSVRDFIIKSAPEIIFHLAAQPLVIESYKEPLETFTTNVIGTANILEAVRNIDTVKAVIIITTDKCYKNKECIYGYRETDELGGYDPYSASKACTELVTESYKNSFFNEDNTGLLIASARAGNVLGGGDWTSNRIFKDIAIAASEKEKLIL
;
A
#
# COMPACT_ATOMS: atom_id res chain seq x y z
N PHE A 1 3.95 -12.43 10.81
CA PHE A 1 4.93 -12.41 9.72
C PHE A 1 4.91 -11.06 9.03
N GLY A 2 6.07 -10.58 8.55
CA GLY A 2 6.23 -9.35 7.78
C GLY A 2 7.02 -9.61 6.49
N TYR A 3 6.61 -8.98 5.41
CA TYR A 3 7.30 -8.99 4.11
C TYR A 3 7.48 -7.54 3.65
N SER A 4 8.71 -7.08 3.51
CA SER A 4 8.98 -5.68 3.17
C SER A 4 10.39 -5.51 2.60
N LEU A 5 10.66 -4.35 2.03
CA LEU A 5 12.04 -3.87 1.83
C LEU A 5 12.68 -3.52 3.18
N ASN A 6 14.00 -3.34 3.19
CA ASN A 6 14.68 -2.74 4.33
C ASN A 6 14.15 -1.32 4.61
N PRO A 7 14.12 -0.88 5.88
CA PRO A 7 13.85 0.51 6.20
C PRO A 7 14.75 1.46 5.41
N SER A 8 14.17 2.53 4.88
CA SER A 8 14.87 3.49 4.01
C SER A 8 15.48 4.68 4.77
N THR A 9 15.24 4.79 6.06
CA THR A 9 15.70 5.91 6.90
C THR A 9 16.42 5.43 8.15
N GLU A 10 17.29 6.30 8.69
CA GLU A 10 17.88 6.14 10.00
C GLU A 10 17.77 7.46 10.76
N PRO A 11 17.11 7.49 11.93
CA PRO A 11 16.41 6.36 12.57
C PRO A 11 15.17 5.92 11.79
N ASN A 12 14.67 4.70 12.06
CA ASN A 12 13.43 4.19 11.52
C ASN A 12 12.57 3.56 12.63
N HIS A 13 11.26 3.53 12.40
CA HIS A 13 10.32 3.05 13.41
C HIS A 13 10.45 1.55 13.68
N PHE A 14 10.78 0.76 12.67
CA PHE A 14 10.90 -0.69 12.81
C PHE A 14 12.01 -1.07 13.81
N ASP A 15 13.18 -0.51 13.65
CA ASP A 15 14.31 -0.80 14.55
C ASP A 15 14.09 -0.23 15.96
N LEU A 16 13.53 1.00 16.07
CA LEU A 16 13.24 1.62 17.35
C LEU A 16 12.14 0.89 18.14
N SER A 17 11.11 0.39 17.47
CA SER A 17 10.01 -0.35 18.12
C SER A 17 10.36 -1.81 18.38
N ASN A 18 11.34 -2.35 17.69
CA ASN A 18 11.81 -3.73 17.78
C ASN A 18 10.64 -4.75 17.84
N PRO A 19 9.74 -4.75 16.85
CA PRO A 19 8.55 -5.58 16.90
C PRO A 19 8.92 -7.06 16.83
N LYS A 20 8.22 -7.90 17.60
CA LYS A 20 8.40 -9.36 17.56
C LYS A 20 7.70 -9.96 16.33
N VAL A 21 8.25 -9.75 15.15
CA VAL A 21 7.74 -10.30 13.88
C VAL A 21 8.79 -11.15 13.18
N ASN A 22 8.36 -12.22 12.53
CA ASN A 22 9.19 -12.97 11.61
C ASN A 22 9.23 -12.20 10.29
N SER A 23 10.30 -11.42 10.08
CA SER A 23 10.44 -10.53 8.92
C SER A 23 11.18 -11.23 7.78
N HIS A 24 10.67 -11.04 6.56
CA HIS A 24 11.30 -11.46 5.31
C HIS A 24 11.56 -10.22 4.45
N ILE A 25 12.82 -9.94 4.20
CA ILE A 25 13.22 -8.75 3.43
C ILE A 25 13.31 -9.14 1.96
N ASN A 26 12.37 -8.64 1.16
CA ASN A 26 12.40 -8.79 -0.29
C ASN A 26 11.41 -7.79 -0.96
N ASN A 27 11.44 -7.73 -2.31
CA ASN A 27 10.61 -6.83 -3.10
C ASN A 27 9.30 -7.50 -3.50
N ILE A 28 8.17 -6.80 -3.34
CA ILE A 28 6.84 -7.25 -3.72
C ILE A 28 6.69 -7.45 -5.25
N GLN A 29 7.60 -6.90 -6.04
CA GLN A 29 7.67 -7.10 -7.48
C GLN A 29 8.14 -8.51 -7.86
N ASP A 30 8.81 -9.23 -6.95
CA ASP A 30 9.23 -10.62 -7.14
C ASP A 30 8.08 -11.57 -6.78
N PHE A 31 7.32 -11.96 -7.79
CA PHE A 31 6.18 -12.88 -7.65
C PHE A 31 6.56 -14.20 -6.97
N ASN A 32 7.67 -14.81 -7.35
CA ASN A 32 8.07 -16.10 -6.80
C ASN A 32 8.39 -15.98 -5.30
N SER A 33 9.11 -14.93 -4.92
CA SER A 33 9.42 -14.67 -3.51
C SER A 33 8.15 -14.41 -2.69
N VAL A 34 7.21 -13.62 -3.21
CA VAL A 34 5.91 -13.36 -2.57
C VAL A 34 5.14 -14.66 -2.35
N ARG A 35 4.98 -15.45 -3.41
CA ARG A 35 4.26 -16.73 -3.37
C ARG A 35 4.89 -17.69 -2.35
N ASP A 36 6.19 -17.88 -2.42
CA ASP A 36 6.91 -18.83 -1.56
C ASP A 36 6.85 -18.39 -0.09
N PHE A 37 6.88 -17.09 0.17
CA PHE A 37 6.71 -16.55 1.52
C PHE A 37 5.28 -16.79 2.06
N ILE A 38 4.23 -16.57 1.25
CA ILE A 38 2.84 -16.83 1.65
C ILE A 38 2.65 -18.33 1.93
N ILE A 39 3.15 -19.22 1.07
CA ILE A 39 3.10 -20.67 1.29
C ILE A 39 3.78 -21.04 2.62
N LYS A 40 4.99 -20.55 2.85
CA LYS A 40 5.78 -20.87 4.04
C LYS A 40 5.17 -20.34 5.33
N SER A 41 4.62 -19.12 5.30
CA SER A 41 4.04 -18.47 6.47
C SER A 41 2.61 -18.93 6.75
N ALA A 42 1.92 -19.48 5.74
CA ALA A 42 0.54 -19.98 5.81
C ALA A 42 -0.42 -19.04 6.56
N PRO A 43 -0.52 -17.75 6.18
CA PRO A 43 -1.36 -16.79 6.88
C PRO A 43 -2.83 -17.07 6.61
N GLU A 44 -3.70 -16.73 7.57
CA GLU A 44 -5.16 -16.68 7.36
C GLU A 44 -5.60 -15.33 6.81
N ILE A 45 -4.90 -14.24 7.19
CA ILE A 45 -5.24 -12.87 6.78
C ILE A 45 -3.99 -12.17 6.26
N ILE A 46 -4.12 -11.48 5.13
CA ILE A 46 -3.07 -10.65 4.55
C ILE A 46 -3.52 -9.20 4.54
N PHE A 47 -2.70 -8.31 5.12
CA PHE A 47 -2.81 -6.87 4.97
C PHE A 47 -1.74 -6.40 3.99
N HIS A 48 -2.15 -6.00 2.80
CA HIS A 48 -1.24 -5.48 1.78
C HIS A 48 -1.11 -3.96 1.92
N LEU A 49 -0.05 -3.53 2.61
CA LEU A 49 0.29 -2.12 2.82
C LEU A 49 1.49 -1.67 1.97
N ALA A 50 2.22 -2.63 1.37
CA ALA A 50 3.41 -2.30 0.59
C ALA A 50 3.06 -1.43 -0.62
N ALA A 51 3.74 -0.31 -0.75
CA ALA A 51 3.55 0.63 -1.85
C ALA A 51 4.75 1.59 -1.95
N GLN A 52 4.93 2.22 -3.11
CA GLN A 52 5.63 3.49 -3.22
C GLN A 52 4.61 4.59 -2.88
N PRO A 53 4.69 5.26 -1.69
CA PRO A 53 3.61 6.10 -1.19
C PRO A 53 3.82 7.61 -1.41
N LEU A 54 4.94 8.03 -2.02
CA LEU A 54 5.32 9.43 -2.14
C LEU A 54 4.92 10.00 -3.50
N VAL A 55 4.04 11.02 -3.49
CA VAL A 55 3.63 11.71 -4.72
C VAL A 55 4.83 12.33 -5.43
N ILE A 56 5.73 13.01 -4.70
CA ILE A 56 6.92 13.64 -5.30
C ILE A 56 7.82 12.59 -5.97
N GLU A 57 8.01 11.43 -5.35
CA GLU A 57 8.82 10.37 -5.91
C GLU A 57 8.17 9.74 -7.15
N SER A 58 6.84 9.69 -7.20
CA SER A 58 6.13 9.16 -8.37
C SER A 58 6.35 9.98 -9.65
N TYR A 59 6.65 11.27 -9.53
CA TYR A 59 7.04 12.10 -10.68
C TYR A 59 8.46 11.82 -11.17
N LYS A 60 9.37 11.42 -10.28
CA LYS A 60 10.75 11.08 -10.64
C LYS A 60 10.85 9.67 -11.19
N GLU A 61 10.16 8.73 -10.54
CA GLU A 61 10.22 7.31 -10.85
C GLU A 61 8.81 6.72 -11.10
N PRO A 62 8.13 7.15 -12.18
CA PRO A 62 6.76 6.72 -12.45
C PRO A 62 6.65 5.22 -12.74
N LEU A 63 7.59 4.63 -13.46
CA LEU A 63 7.61 3.19 -13.74
C LEU A 63 7.72 2.36 -12.46
N GLU A 64 8.64 2.73 -11.57
CA GLU A 64 8.79 2.07 -10.28
C GLU A 64 7.51 2.18 -9.45
N THR A 65 6.87 3.35 -9.47
CA THR A 65 5.59 3.57 -8.78
C THR A 65 4.50 2.64 -9.30
N PHE A 66 4.33 2.54 -10.62
CA PHE A 66 3.33 1.62 -11.21
C PHE A 66 3.70 0.16 -10.99
N THR A 67 4.97 -0.21 -11.13
CA THR A 67 5.40 -1.59 -10.92
C THR A 67 5.19 -2.02 -9.47
N THR A 68 5.57 -1.20 -8.51
CA THR A 68 5.35 -1.50 -7.10
C THR A 68 3.87 -1.55 -6.74
N ASN A 69 3.10 -0.50 -7.11
CA ASN A 69 1.73 -0.37 -6.61
C ASN A 69 0.74 -1.27 -7.36
N VAL A 70 0.88 -1.40 -8.68
CA VAL A 70 -0.07 -2.15 -9.50
C VAL A 70 0.37 -3.61 -9.64
N ILE A 71 1.60 -3.82 -10.15
CA ILE A 71 2.09 -5.19 -10.36
C ILE A 71 2.34 -5.89 -9.02
N GLY A 72 2.88 -5.18 -8.01
CA GLY A 72 3.02 -5.73 -6.66
C GLY A 72 1.70 -6.19 -6.06
N THR A 73 0.61 -5.41 -6.25
CA THR A 73 -0.75 -5.85 -5.85
C THR A 73 -1.21 -7.07 -6.63
N ALA A 74 -1.01 -7.06 -7.96
CA ALA A 74 -1.35 -8.22 -8.79
C ALA A 74 -0.59 -9.48 -8.36
N ASN A 75 0.69 -9.35 -7.96
CA ASN A 75 1.50 -10.47 -7.45
C ASN A 75 0.91 -11.06 -6.16
N ILE A 76 0.44 -10.24 -5.22
CA ILE A 76 -0.25 -10.74 -4.01
C ILE A 76 -1.52 -11.48 -4.39
N LEU A 77 -2.37 -10.88 -5.23
CA LEU A 77 -3.65 -11.47 -5.62
C LEU A 77 -3.46 -12.77 -6.41
N GLU A 78 -2.46 -12.82 -7.29
CA GLU A 78 -2.14 -14.04 -8.04
C GLU A 78 -1.57 -15.12 -7.12
N ALA A 79 -0.71 -14.76 -6.17
CA ALA A 79 -0.12 -15.72 -5.24
C ALA A 79 -1.19 -16.42 -4.39
N VAL A 80 -2.24 -15.72 -3.96
CA VAL A 80 -3.28 -16.30 -3.10
C VAL A 80 -4.31 -17.14 -3.85
N ARG A 81 -4.35 -17.10 -5.19
CA ARG A 81 -5.35 -17.85 -5.99
C ARG A 81 -5.36 -19.35 -5.73
N ASN A 82 -4.24 -19.92 -5.36
CA ASN A 82 -4.09 -21.37 -5.17
C ASN A 82 -3.60 -21.73 -3.75
N ILE A 83 -3.93 -20.89 -2.76
CA ILE A 83 -3.49 -21.07 -1.37
C ILE A 83 -4.71 -21.07 -0.44
N ASP A 84 -5.13 -22.26 -0.01
CA ASP A 84 -6.35 -22.46 0.79
C ASP A 84 -6.26 -21.95 2.23
N THR A 85 -5.05 -21.66 2.73
CA THR A 85 -4.88 -21.14 4.10
C THR A 85 -5.36 -19.71 4.25
N VAL A 86 -5.28 -18.90 3.19
CA VAL A 86 -5.68 -17.50 3.21
C VAL A 86 -7.20 -17.38 3.14
N LYS A 87 -7.79 -16.69 4.12
CA LYS A 87 -9.23 -16.45 4.24
C LYS A 87 -9.63 -15.02 3.89
N ALA A 88 -8.73 -14.06 4.09
CA ALA A 88 -8.99 -12.67 3.75
C ALA A 88 -7.74 -11.94 3.27
N VAL A 89 -7.91 -11.05 2.28
CA VAL A 89 -6.87 -10.10 1.82
C VAL A 89 -7.45 -8.70 1.84
N ILE A 90 -6.77 -7.79 2.52
CA ILE A 90 -7.14 -6.39 2.61
C ILE A 90 -6.08 -5.56 1.88
N ILE A 91 -6.47 -4.90 0.81
CA ILE A 91 -5.61 -4.06 -0.02
C ILE A 91 -5.77 -2.60 0.42
N ILE A 92 -4.69 -2.01 0.93
CA ILE A 92 -4.73 -0.61 1.38
C ILE A 92 -4.44 0.31 0.20
N THR A 93 -5.43 1.15 -0.09
CA THR A 93 -5.36 2.18 -1.11
C THR A 93 -5.46 3.59 -0.49
N THR A 94 -5.94 4.57 -1.22
CA THR A 94 -5.95 5.97 -0.78
C THR A 94 -7.22 6.70 -1.26
N ASP A 95 -7.60 7.77 -0.57
CA ASP A 95 -8.59 8.75 -1.03
C ASP A 95 -8.20 9.44 -2.35
N LYS A 96 -6.90 9.47 -2.69
CA LYS A 96 -6.39 10.05 -3.94
C LYS A 96 -6.67 9.20 -5.18
N CYS A 97 -7.24 8.00 -5.01
CA CYS A 97 -7.65 7.15 -6.14
C CYS A 97 -8.88 7.68 -6.89
N TYR A 98 -9.62 8.62 -6.30
CA TYR A 98 -10.74 9.26 -6.97
C TYR A 98 -10.29 10.28 -8.01
N LYS A 99 -11.05 10.38 -9.10
CA LYS A 99 -10.93 11.50 -10.03
C LYS A 99 -11.41 12.78 -9.34
N ASN A 100 -10.48 13.68 -9.04
CA ASN A 100 -10.83 14.91 -8.36
C ASN A 100 -11.70 15.83 -9.25
N LYS A 101 -12.93 16.04 -8.82
CA LYS A 101 -13.93 16.91 -9.48
C LYS A 101 -14.21 18.18 -8.67
N GLU A 102 -13.47 18.41 -7.58
CA GLU A 102 -13.65 19.56 -6.68
C GLU A 102 -15.11 19.72 -6.20
N CYS A 103 -15.78 18.60 -5.94
CA CYS A 103 -17.15 18.59 -5.47
C CYS A 103 -17.25 19.12 -4.05
N ILE A 104 -18.38 19.79 -3.73
CA ILE A 104 -18.65 20.32 -2.38
C ILE A 104 -19.03 19.25 -1.35
N TYR A 105 -19.26 18.02 -1.78
CA TYR A 105 -19.58 16.87 -0.93
C TYR A 105 -18.44 15.84 -0.97
N GLY A 106 -18.36 15.00 0.06
CA GLY A 106 -17.36 13.94 0.13
C GLY A 106 -17.55 12.88 -0.95
N TYR A 107 -16.44 12.29 -1.43
CA TYR A 107 -16.47 11.19 -2.39
C TYR A 107 -17.04 9.92 -1.75
N ARG A 108 -17.69 9.12 -2.59
CA ARG A 108 -18.25 7.81 -2.26
C ARG A 108 -17.45 6.71 -2.96
N GLU A 109 -17.55 5.48 -2.47
CA GLU A 109 -16.86 4.32 -3.05
C GLU A 109 -17.23 4.06 -4.51
N THR A 110 -18.42 4.51 -4.92
CA THR A 110 -18.95 4.36 -6.30
C THR A 110 -18.54 5.49 -7.24
N ASP A 111 -17.84 6.52 -6.72
CA ASP A 111 -17.42 7.64 -7.55
C ASP A 111 -16.26 7.24 -8.47
N GLU A 112 -16.10 8.01 -9.55
CA GLU A 112 -15.15 7.72 -10.63
C GLU A 112 -13.70 7.65 -10.10
N LEU A 113 -13.02 6.56 -10.42
CA LEU A 113 -11.59 6.40 -10.15
C LEU A 113 -10.75 7.16 -11.18
N GLY A 114 -9.59 7.67 -10.75
CA GLY A 114 -8.63 8.31 -11.62
C GLY A 114 -7.80 9.35 -10.88
N GLY A 115 -6.48 9.20 -10.87
CA GLY A 115 -5.56 10.13 -10.25
C GLY A 115 -4.87 11.02 -11.27
N TYR A 116 -4.53 12.24 -10.88
CA TYR A 116 -3.79 13.16 -11.75
C TYR A 116 -2.30 12.82 -11.83
N ASP A 117 -1.68 12.55 -10.69
CA ASP A 117 -0.26 12.21 -10.61
C ASP A 117 -0.05 10.68 -10.70
N PRO A 118 1.19 10.21 -10.98
CA PRO A 118 1.46 8.78 -11.14
C PRO A 118 1.15 7.95 -9.89
N TYR A 119 1.33 8.49 -8.67
CA TYR A 119 0.97 7.79 -7.44
C TYR A 119 -0.55 7.60 -7.35
N SER A 120 -1.32 8.68 -7.50
CA SER A 120 -2.79 8.64 -7.44
C SER A 120 -3.37 7.73 -8.52
N ALA A 121 -2.85 7.82 -9.75
CA ALA A 121 -3.21 6.95 -10.85
C ALA A 121 -2.88 5.48 -10.55
N SER A 122 -1.70 5.19 -9.99
CA SER A 122 -1.31 3.82 -9.63
C SER A 122 -2.24 3.22 -8.58
N LYS A 123 -2.68 4.02 -7.61
CA LYS A 123 -3.65 3.57 -6.59
C LYS A 123 -5.06 3.36 -7.15
N ALA A 124 -5.48 4.17 -8.11
CA ALA A 124 -6.72 3.91 -8.86
C ALA A 124 -6.63 2.60 -9.68
N CYS A 125 -5.49 2.34 -10.32
CA CYS A 125 -5.24 1.06 -11.01
C CYS A 125 -5.22 -0.11 -10.02
N THR A 126 -4.70 0.06 -8.80
CA THR A 126 -4.73 -0.95 -7.74
C THR A 126 -6.17 -1.34 -7.37
N GLU A 127 -7.10 -0.36 -7.27
CA GLU A 127 -8.54 -0.62 -7.07
C GLU A 127 -9.11 -1.46 -8.21
N LEU A 128 -8.85 -1.06 -9.48
CA LEU A 128 -9.34 -1.77 -10.66
C LEU A 128 -8.79 -3.21 -10.75
N VAL A 129 -7.51 -3.41 -10.46
CA VAL A 129 -6.90 -4.74 -10.42
C VAL A 129 -7.54 -5.59 -9.33
N THR A 130 -7.73 -5.02 -8.14
CA THR A 130 -8.37 -5.71 -7.00
C THR A 130 -9.79 -6.14 -7.37
N GLU A 131 -10.59 -5.25 -7.94
CA GLU A 131 -11.95 -5.55 -8.38
C GLU A 131 -11.97 -6.62 -9.48
N SER A 132 -11.08 -6.52 -10.47
CA SER A 132 -10.95 -7.49 -11.55
C SER A 132 -10.65 -8.89 -11.00
N TYR A 133 -9.66 -9.03 -10.10
CA TYR A 133 -9.34 -10.31 -9.50
C TYR A 133 -10.48 -10.85 -8.64
N LYS A 134 -11.13 -10.00 -7.83
CA LYS A 134 -12.27 -10.37 -7.01
C LYS A 134 -13.38 -10.96 -7.86
N ASN A 135 -13.79 -10.26 -8.93
CA ASN A 135 -14.91 -10.67 -9.78
C ASN A 135 -14.57 -11.90 -10.64
N SER A 136 -13.30 -12.05 -11.07
CA SER A 136 -12.91 -13.12 -11.98
C SER A 136 -12.53 -14.43 -11.29
N PHE A 137 -11.94 -14.35 -10.10
CA PHE A 137 -11.30 -15.52 -9.47
C PHE A 137 -11.74 -15.80 -8.04
N PHE A 138 -12.31 -14.81 -7.35
CA PHE A 138 -12.58 -14.88 -5.90
C PHE A 138 -14.04 -14.58 -5.57
N ASN A 139 -14.97 -14.97 -6.43
CA ASN A 139 -16.39 -14.84 -6.11
C ASN A 139 -16.75 -15.78 -4.93
N GLU A 140 -17.68 -15.32 -4.11
CA GLU A 140 -18.04 -15.96 -2.83
C GLU A 140 -18.47 -17.44 -3.00
N ASP A 141 -19.01 -17.79 -4.15
CA ASP A 141 -19.50 -19.15 -4.42
C ASP A 141 -18.36 -20.17 -4.67
N ASN A 142 -17.16 -19.71 -5.02
CA ASN A 142 -16.11 -20.61 -5.53
C ASN A 142 -14.91 -20.80 -4.61
N THR A 143 -14.53 -19.83 -3.79
CA THR A 143 -13.24 -19.91 -3.06
C THR A 143 -13.34 -19.69 -1.55
N GLY A 144 -14.39 -19.05 -1.07
CA GLY A 144 -14.49 -18.63 0.35
C GLY A 144 -13.43 -17.60 0.78
N LEU A 145 -12.59 -17.09 -0.15
CA LEU A 145 -11.59 -16.07 0.09
C LEU A 145 -12.23 -14.67 -0.02
N LEU A 146 -12.14 -13.89 1.04
CA LEU A 146 -12.67 -12.54 1.10
C LEU A 146 -11.60 -11.52 0.66
N ILE A 147 -11.93 -10.68 -0.33
CA ILE A 147 -11.06 -9.60 -0.79
C ILE A 147 -11.77 -8.27 -0.67
N ALA A 148 -11.08 -7.29 -0.07
CA ALA A 148 -11.56 -5.92 0.04
C ALA A 148 -10.41 -4.93 -0.16
N SER A 149 -10.71 -3.78 -0.76
CA SER A 149 -9.86 -2.60 -0.68
C SER A 149 -10.33 -1.69 0.45
N ALA A 150 -9.38 -0.97 1.07
CA ALA A 150 -9.66 0.04 2.08
C ALA A 150 -8.96 1.33 1.68
N ARG A 151 -9.75 2.37 1.39
CA ARG A 151 -9.26 3.69 0.98
C ARG A 151 -9.01 4.54 2.20
N ALA A 152 -7.74 4.85 2.46
CA ALA A 152 -7.35 5.69 3.60
C ALA A 152 -7.03 7.11 3.14
N GLY A 153 -7.38 8.11 3.95
CA GLY A 153 -6.83 9.46 3.84
C GLY A 153 -5.38 9.51 4.29
N ASN A 154 -4.93 10.67 4.75
CA ASN A 154 -3.57 10.79 5.28
C ASN A 154 -3.43 9.99 6.58
N VAL A 155 -2.56 9.00 6.57
CA VAL A 155 -2.24 8.18 7.75
C VAL A 155 -1.16 8.88 8.58
N LEU A 156 -1.43 9.06 9.84
CA LEU A 156 -0.55 9.74 10.79
C LEU A 156 -0.05 8.76 11.84
N GLY A 157 1.24 8.86 12.17
CA GLY A 157 1.85 8.04 13.21
C GLY A 157 3.25 8.52 13.55
N GLY A 158 3.76 8.11 14.71
CA GLY A 158 5.14 8.36 15.11
C GLY A 158 6.12 7.50 14.29
N GLY A 159 7.37 7.99 14.16
CA GLY A 159 8.47 7.22 13.57
C GLY A 159 8.56 7.24 12.04
N ASP A 160 7.77 8.03 11.34
CA ASP A 160 7.94 8.27 9.90
C ASP A 160 8.97 9.38 9.66
N TRP A 161 10.21 8.99 9.40
CA TRP A 161 11.35 9.87 9.12
C TRP A 161 11.56 10.12 7.62
N THR A 162 10.67 9.64 6.78
CA THR A 162 10.73 9.84 5.33
C THR A 162 10.71 11.33 4.98
N SER A 163 11.45 11.72 3.94
CA SER A 163 11.47 13.10 3.46
C SER A 163 10.11 13.55 2.94
N ASN A 164 9.84 14.86 3.00
CA ASN A 164 8.57 15.45 2.53
C ASN A 164 7.33 14.93 3.27
N ARG A 165 7.47 14.71 4.59
CA ARG A 165 6.36 14.38 5.49
C ARG A 165 6.08 15.55 6.41
N ILE A 166 4.90 16.16 6.23
CA ILE A 166 4.52 17.39 6.92
C ILE A 166 4.65 17.31 8.44
N PHE A 167 4.30 16.18 9.06
CA PHE A 167 4.38 16.03 10.53
C PHE A 167 5.81 15.95 11.03
N LYS A 168 6.70 15.27 10.29
CA LYS A 168 8.13 15.26 10.59
C LYS A 168 8.70 16.68 10.47
N ASP A 169 8.38 17.37 9.38
CA ASP A 169 8.92 18.70 9.11
C ASP A 169 8.41 19.71 10.15
N ILE A 170 7.14 19.62 10.59
CA ILE A 170 6.60 20.39 11.71
C ILE A 170 7.35 20.09 13.02
N ALA A 171 7.58 18.79 13.32
CA ALA A 171 8.26 18.40 14.55
C ALA A 171 9.71 18.91 14.61
N ILE A 172 10.43 18.84 13.49
CA ILE A 172 11.80 19.36 13.37
C ILE A 172 11.77 20.89 13.54
N ALA A 173 10.97 21.61 12.76
CA ALA A 173 10.89 23.06 12.84
C ALA A 173 10.53 23.53 14.26
N ALA A 174 9.60 22.85 14.94
CA ALA A 174 9.24 23.17 16.32
C ALA A 174 10.40 22.92 17.31
N SER A 175 11.16 21.85 17.13
CA SER A 175 12.31 21.53 18.00
C SER A 175 13.47 22.51 17.82
N GLU A 176 13.70 22.96 16.60
CA GLU A 176 14.77 23.87 16.22
C GLU A 176 14.36 25.34 16.33
N LYS A 177 13.10 25.61 16.66
CA LYS A 177 12.47 26.96 16.72
C LYS A 177 12.59 27.73 15.39
N GLU A 178 12.53 27.01 14.30
CA GLU A 178 12.57 27.54 12.95
C GLU A 178 11.15 27.73 12.36
N LYS A 179 11.07 28.53 11.29
CA LYS A 179 9.81 28.66 10.54
C LYS A 179 9.63 27.46 9.63
N LEU A 180 8.45 26.83 9.70
CA LEU A 180 8.06 25.84 8.73
C LEU A 180 7.82 26.52 7.37
N ILE A 181 8.49 26.05 6.34
CA ILE A 181 8.26 26.43 4.93
C ILE A 181 7.57 25.23 4.26
N LEU A 182 6.35 25.47 3.80
CA LEU A 182 5.53 24.47 3.11
C LEU A 182 5.64 24.65 1.60
#